data_e67af20beb09768e42de6c8589231120
#
_entry.id   e67af20beb09768e42de6c8589231120
#
_cell.length_a   1.000
_cell.length_b   1.000
_cell.length_c   1.000
_cell.angle_alpha   90.00
_cell.angle_beta   90.00
_cell.angle_gamma   90.00
#
_symmetry.space_group_name_H-M   'P 1'
#
loop_
_entity.id
_entity.type
_entity.pdbx_description
1 polymer ?
#
loop_
_entity_poly.entity_id
_entity_poly.type
_entity_poly.pdbx_seq_one_letter_code
_entity_poly.pdbx_strand_id
1 'polypeptide(L)'
;MTLTDQVVKNIIKRLVKGQDYRIEVVALINAEFLQFAIDFFKKVIEAKLSNQDVTVDWYKKTFLNPKLKPDDIAINSGLNKKTIKNMFNSATREIVLDASNEHYDILYQSIRTLIDNQPEIDLTLTIKLRGVSVELNINESLIVINTLAVKRAALRGGLWSTAGKRVEKYLMATLCKVYSVPFEHFDQSKIPASMREVDFYLIKDGKYHRCEVKLMGSGNPESADAIFARESDVFVGDKLSDLNKQQADMLKVKWVELRNEVGYKRFAKVLTELGIPHTDFQGDLDAHLDTILNDLLD
;
A
#
# COMPACT_ATOMS: atom_id res chain seq x y z
N MET A 1 0.12 -12.34 12.92
CA MET A 1 0.78 -11.57 11.81
C MET A 1 0.12 -11.86 10.47
N THR A 2 -0.39 -10.87 9.75
CA THR A 2 -0.98 -11.00 8.41
C THR A 2 0.10 -11.02 7.32
N LEU A 3 -0.28 -11.39 6.07
CA LEU A 3 0.64 -11.29 4.92
C LEU A 3 1.17 -9.86 4.74
N THR A 4 0.31 -8.86 4.92
CA THR A 4 0.70 -7.45 4.85
C THR A 4 1.70 -7.09 5.96
N ASP A 5 1.53 -7.58 7.18
CA ASP A 5 2.48 -7.33 8.28
C ASP A 5 3.86 -7.94 7.98
N GLN A 6 3.89 -9.17 7.43
CA GLN A 6 5.13 -9.81 7.02
C GLN A 6 5.86 -8.99 5.94
N VAL A 7 5.13 -8.44 4.98
CA VAL A 7 5.72 -7.60 3.93
C VAL A 7 6.21 -6.26 4.50
N VAL A 8 5.45 -5.62 5.39
CA VAL A 8 5.91 -4.40 6.09
C VAL A 8 7.19 -4.67 6.85
N LYS A 9 7.28 -5.79 7.59
CA LYS A 9 8.49 -6.24 8.27
C LYS A 9 9.68 -6.36 7.29
N ASN A 10 9.49 -7.06 6.17
CA ASN A 10 10.53 -7.25 5.16
C ASN A 10 10.99 -5.93 4.54
N ILE A 11 10.05 -5.02 4.24
CA ILE A 11 10.35 -3.69 3.69
C ILE A 11 11.25 -2.92 4.67
N ILE A 12 10.88 -2.85 5.95
CA ILE A 12 11.63 -2.11 6.96
C ILE A 12 13.03 -2.71 7.13
N LYS A 13 13.15 -4.03 7.20
CA LYS A 13 14.46 -4.71 7.25
C LYS A 13 15.35 -4.32 6.06
N ARG A 14 14.79 -4.36 4.84
CA ARG A 14 15.53 -3.97 3.63
C ARG A 14 15.96 -2.50 3.66
N LEU A 15 15.05 -1.60 4.04
CA LEU A 15 15.35 -0.16 4.13
C LEU A 15 16.47 0.12 5.13
N VAL A 16 16.38 -0.42 6.34
CA VAL A 16 17.42 -0.23 7.38
C VAL A 16 18.76 -0.82 6.94
N LYS A 17 18.75 -1.91 6.17
CA LYS A 17 19.96 -2.53 5.59
C LYS A 17 20.44 -1.84 4.30
N GLY A 18 19.83 -0.74 3.88
CA GLY A 18 20.19 -0.03 2.65
C GLY A 18 19.83 -0.76 1.36
N GLN A 19 18.92 -1.74 1.41
CA GLN A 19 18.52 -2.58 0.28
C GLN A 19 17.27 -2.05 -0.42
N ASP A 20 17.04 -2.48 -1.66
CA ASP A 20 15.81 -2.16 -2.40
C ASP A 20 14.62 -2.97 -1.84
N TYR A 21 13.60 -2.26 -1.38
CA TYR A 21 12.39 -2.84 -0.79
C TYR A 21 11.27 -3.09 -1.79
N ARG A 22 11.32 -2.50 -2.99
CA ARG A 22 10.19 -2.47 -3.95
C ARG A 22 9.74 -3.86 -4.37
N ILE A 23 10.66 -4.81 -4.39
CA ILE A 23 10.34 -6.20 -4.72
C ILE A 23 9.37 -6.85 -3.73
N GLU A 24 9.42 -6.46 -2.45
CA GLU A 24 8.51 -6.97 -1.42
C GLU A 24 7.07 -6.53 -1.70
N VAL A 25 6.87 -5.27 -2.12
CA VAL A 25 5.54 -4.77 -2.47
C VAL A 25 5.00 -5.47 -3.71
N VAL A 26 5.85 -5.71 -4.72
CA VAL A 26 5.45 -6.45 -5.93
C VAL A 26 5.08 -7.89 -5.58
N ALA A 27 5.83 -8.54 -4.71
CA ALA A 27 5.53 -9.89 -4.23
C ALA A 27 4.17 -9.94 -3.51
N LEU A 28 3.86 -8.96 -2.65
CA LEU A 28 2.56 -8.85 -2.00
C LEU A 28 1.42 -8.71 -3.01
N ILE A 29 1.55 -7.78 -3.97
CA ILE A 29 0.55 -7.56 -5.01
C ILE A 29 0.25 -8.87 -5.77
N ASN A 30 1.29 -9.61 -6.12
CA ASN A 30 1.15 -10.88 -6.83
C ASN A 30 0.48 -11.94 -5.95
N ALA A 31 0.86 -12.07 -4.68
CA ALA A 31 0.26 -13.04 -3.76
C ALA A 31 -1.23 -12.77 -3.53
N GLU A 32 -1.59 -11.51 -3.25
CA GLU A 32 -2.99 -11.08 -3.06
C GLU A 32 -3.82 -11.28 -4.34
N PHE A 33 -3.23 -10.99 -5.50
CA PHE A 33 -3.89 -11.22 -6.78
C PHE A 33 -4.12 -12.72 -7.05
N LEU A 34 -3.13 -13.55 -6.83
CA LEU A 34 -3.27 -14.99 -7.06
C LEU A 34 -4.29 -15.62 -6.10
N GLN A 35 -4.31 -15.20 -4.83
CA GLN A 35 -5.33 -15.64 -3.88
C GLN A 35 -6.74 -15.24 -4.37
N PHE A 36 -6.91 -13.99 -4.79
CA PHE A 36 -8.18 -13.54 -5.37
C PHE A 36 -8.58 -14.36 -6.59
N ALA A 37 -7.65 -14.61 -7.52
CA ALA A 37 -7.91 -15.36 -8.75
C ALA A 37 -8.38 -16.80 -8.44
N ILE A 38 -7.74 -17.47 -7.48
CA ILE A 38 -8.15 -18.83 -7.04
C ILE A 38 -9.57 -18.79 -6.47
N ASP A 39 -9.89 -17.84 -5.59
CA ASP A 39 -11.20 -17.77 -4.96
C ASP A 39 -12.29 -17.33 -5.96
N PHE A 40 -11.94 -16.49 -6.92
CA PHE A 40 -12.80 -16.12 -8.03
C PHE A 40 -13.13 -17.33 -8.93
N PHE A 41 -12.10 -18.08 -9.35
CA PHE A 41 -12.31 -19.27 -10.16
C PHE A 41 -13.16 -20.35 -9.45
N LYS A 42 -13.01 -20.53 -8.14
CA LYS A 42 -13.91 -21.42 -7.38
C LYS A 42 -15.37 -20.99 -7.54
N LYS A 43 -15.66 -19.69 -7.39
CA LYS A 43 -17.02 -19.16 -7.53
C LYS A 43 -17.58 -19.30 -8.96
N VAL A 44 -16.72 -19.13 -9.98
CA VAL A 44 -17.08 -19.37 -11.38
C VAL A 44 -17.47 -20.84 -11.60
N ILE A 45 -16.66 -21.78 -11.10
CA ILE A 45 -16.95 -23.21 -11.19
C ILE A 45 -18.25 -23.54 -10.44
N GLU A 46 -18.44 -23.03 -9.23
CA GLU A 46 -19.67 -23.24 -8.45
C GLU A 46 -20.92 -22.75 -9.20
N ALA A 47 -20.84 -21.57 -9.86
CA ALA A 47 -21.92 -21.05 -10.69
C ALA A 47 -22.24 -22.00 -11.86
N LYS A 48 -21.23 -22.41 -12.62
CA LYS A 48 -21.41 -23.32 -13.79
C LYS A 48 -21.95 -24.69 -13.36
N LEU A 49 -21.48 -25.27 -12.27
CA LEU A 49 -22.01 -26.53 -11.73
C LEU A 49 -23.46 -26.41 -11.25
N SER A 50 -23.89 -25.21 -10.88
CA SER A 50 -25.29 -24.89 -10.52
C SER A 50 -26.13 -24.45 -11.73
N ASN A 51 -25.67 -24.68 -12.96
CA ASN A 51 -26.31 -24.23 -14.21
C ASN A 51 -26.58 -22.72 -14.25
N GLN A 52 -25.70 -21.92 -13.66
CA GLN A 52 -25.73 -20.46 -13.73
C GLN A 52 -24.67 -19.96 -14.70
N ASP A 53 -25.06 -19.04 -15.58
CA ASP A 53 -24.11 -18.36 -16.43
C ASP A 53 -23.37 -17.25 -15.66
N VAL A 54 -22.11 -17.05 -16.02
CA VAL A 54 -21.26 -15.98 -15.46
C VAL A 54 -21.59 -14.67 -16.16
N THR A 55 -22.73 -14.07 -15.78
CA THR A 55 -23.23 -12.82 -16.33
C THR A 55 -22.84 -11.62 -15.48
N VAL A 56 -23.12 -10.41 -15.98
CA VAL A 56 -23.00 -9.16 -15.22
C VAL A 56 -23.84 -9.21 -13.94
N ASP A 57 -25.06 -9.69 -14.02
CA ASP A 57 -25.97 -9.79 -12.86
C ASP A 57 -25.42 -10.77 -11.82
N TRP A 58 -24.89 -11.91 -12.27
CA TRP A 58 -24.19 -12.85 -11.37
C TRP A 58 -23.00 -12.18 -10.71
N TYR A 59 -22.18 -11.42 -11.47
CA TYR A 59 -21.01 -10.73 -10.92
C TYR A 59 -21.43 -9.69 -9.88
N LYS A 60 -22.38 -8.82 -10.20
CA LYS A 60 -22.91 -7.81 -9.27
C LYS A 60 -23.42 -8.44 -7.99
N LYS A 61 -24.26 -9.45 -8.10
CA LYS A 61 -24.80 -10.18 -6.94
C LYS A 61 -23.72 -10.81 -6.05
N THR A 62 -22.63 -11.25 -6.66
CA THR A 62 -21.56 -11.98 -5.97
C THR A 62 -20.49 -11.05 -5.41
N PHE A 63 -20.09 -10.03 -6.16
CA PHE A 63 -18.91 -9.20 -5.86
C PHE A 63 -19.21 -7.72 -5.58
N LEU A 64 -20.39 -7.22 -5.93
CA LEU A 64 -20.85 -5.87 -5.60
C LEU A 64 -22.01 -5.92 -4.59
N ASN A 65 -22.00 -6.91 -3.73
CA ASN A 65 -23.03 -7.17 -2.75
C ASN A 65 -22.96 -6.16 -1.59
N PRO A 66 -24.07 -5.54 -1.17
CA PRO A 66 -24.09 -4.58 -0.06
C PRO A 66 -23.66 -5.15 1.30
N LYS A 67 -23.56 -6.47 1.46
CA LYS A 67 -23.02 -7.11 2.67
C LYS A 67 -21.49 -7.04 2.76
N LEU A 68 -20.79 -6.78 1.65
CA LEU A 68 -19.34 -6.63 1.62
C LEU A 68 -18.91 -5.28 2.21
N LYS A 69 -17.63 -5.17 2.55
CA LYS A 69 -17.05 -3.88 2.97
C LYS A 69 -17.02 -2.90 1.78
N PRO A 70 -17.24 -1.59 1.99
CA PRO A 70 -17.20 -0.60 0.91
C PRO A 70 -15.90 -0.62 0.09
N ASP A 71 -14.77 -0.84 0.74
CA ASP A 71 -13.48 -0.93 0.05
C ASP A 71 -13.42 -2.15 -0.89
N ASP A 72 -13.96 -3.30 -0.47
CA ASP A 72 -14.02 -4.51 -1.30
C ASP A 72 -14.95 -4.33 -2.50
N ILE A 73 -16.11 -3.69 -2.29
CA ILE A 73 -17.05 -3.37 -3.37
C ILE A 73 -16.37 -2.48 -4.42
N ALA A 74 -15.74 -1.38 -3.99
CA ALA A 74 -15.03 -0.47 -4.89
C ALA A 74 -13.92 -1.20 -5.67
N ILE A 75 -13.08 -1.97 -4.98
CA ILE A 75 -12.00 -2.73 -5.63
C ILE A 75 -12.55 -3.76 -6.62
N ASN A 76 -13.62 -4.45 -6.27
CA ASN A 76 -14.22 -5.44 -7.16
C ASN A 76 -14.82 -4.83 -8.43
N SER A 77 -15.29 -3.57 -8.37
CA SER A 77 -15.75 -2.84 -9.58
C SER A 77 -14.60 -2.20 -10.38
N GLY A 78 -13.37 -2.24 -9.89
CA GLY A 78 -12.22 -1.57 -10.51
C GLY A 78 -11.99 -0.14 -10.07
N LEU A 79 -12.74 0.31 -9.09
CA LEU A 79 -12.58 1.61 -8.46
C LEU A 79 -11.79 1.51 -7.16
N ASN A 80 -11.50 2.65 -6.57
CA ASN A 80 -11.06 2.74 -5.20
C ASN A 80 -11.84 3.84 -4.46
N LYS A 81 -11.93 3.72 -3.16
CA LYS A 81 -12.73 4.62 -2.33
C LYS A 81 -12.30 6.09 -2.44
N LYS A 82 -11.00 6.36 -2.65
CA LYS A 82 -10.48 7.72 -2.86
C LYS A 82 -11.03 8.32 -4.17
N THR A 83 -11.04 7.54 -5.26
CA THR A 83 -11.63 7.97 -6.54
C THR A 83 -13.10 8.29 -6.38
N ILE A 84 -13.87 7.40 -5.73
CA ILE A 84 -15.31 7.62 -5.47
C ILE A 84 -15.51 8.89 -4.62
N LYS A 85 -14.72 9.06 -3.55
CA LYS A 85 -14.77 10.26 -2.72
C LYS A 85 -14.46 11.54 -3.49
N ASN A 86 -13.51 11.49 -4.42
CA ASN A 86 -13.18 12.65 -5.24
C ASN A 86 -14.31 12.99 -6.26
N MET A 87 -15.00 11.97 -6.78
CA MET A 87 -16.10 12.17 -7.75
C MET A 87 -17.38 12.69 -7.07
N PHE A 88 -17.72 12.20 -5.88
CA PHE A 88 -19.00 12.43 -5.23
C PHE A 88 -18.90 13.23 -3.92
N ASN A 89 -17.73 13.73 -3.55
CA ASN A 89 -17.44 14.35 -2.23
C ASN A 89 -17.84 13.49 -1.02
N SER A 90 -18.08 12.21 -1.23
CA SER A 90 -18.52 11.24 -0.22
C SER A 90 -18.09 9.83 -0.64
N ALA A 91 -18.05 8.92 0.33
CA ALA A 91 -17.82 7.50 0.11
C ALA A 91 -18.61 6.67 1.15
N THR A 92 -19.88 7.06 1.39
CA THR A 92 -20.81 6.21 2.15
C THR A 92 -21.02 4.90 1.43
N ARG A 93 -21.57 3.91 2.12
CA ARG A 93 -21.78 2.57 1.54
C ARG A 93 -22.69 2.62 0.31
N GLU A 94 -23.74 3.43 0.35
CA GLU A 94 -24.72 3.61 -0.73
C GLU A 94 -24.01 4.20 -1.96
N ILE A 95 -23.28 5.29 -1.81
CA ILE A 95 -22.55 5.94 -2.91
C ILE A 95 -21.50 5.01 -3.51
N VAL A 96 -20.78 4.24 -2.67
CA VAL A 96 -19.81 3.26 -3.17
C VAL A 96 -20.51 2.16 -3.98
N LEU A 97 -21.66 1.69 -3.52
CA LEU A 97 -22.41 0.64 -4.22
C LEU A 97 -22.94 1.15 -5.56
N ASP A 98 -23.56 2.33 -5.59
CA ASP A 98 -24.13 2.93 -6.80
C ASP A 98 -23.04 3.22 -7.83
N ALA A 99 -21.97 3.91 -7.45
CA ALA A 99 -20.84 4.20 -8.34
C ALA A 99 -20.18 2.91 -8.86
N SER A 100 -20.08 1.87 -8.03
CA SER A 100 -19.51 0.59 -8.43
C SER A 100 -20.39 -0.16 -9.42
N ASN A 101 -21.70 -0.14 -9.24
CA ASN A 101 -22.65 -0.75 -10.18
C ASN A 101 -22.66 -0.02 -11.52
N GLU A 102 -22.75 1.32 -11.51
CA GLU A 102 -22.71 2.15 -12.72
C GLU A 102 -21.41 1.94 -13.51
N HIS A 103 -20.27 1.99 -12.83
CA HIS A 103 -18.98 1.76 -13.49
C HIS A 103 -18.90 0.37 -14.13
N TYR A 104 -19.40 -0.65 -13.43
CA TYR A 104 -19.38 -2.02 -13.95
C TYR A 104 -20.30 -2.20 -15.15
N ASP A 105 -21.45 -1.50 -15.22
CA ASP A 105 -22.34 -1.47 -16.39
C ASP A 105 -21.66 -0.85 -17.61
N ILE A 106 -21.00 0.29 -17.44
CA ILE A 106 -20.24 0.96 -18.51
C ILE A 106 -19.14 0.04 -19.04
N LEU A 107 -18.44 -0.62 -18.14
CA LEU A 107 -17.37 -1.57 -18.47
C LEU A 107 -17.90 -2.74 -19.30
N TYR A 108 -19.05 -3.30 -18.91
CA TYR A 108 -19.69 -4.40 -19.66
C TYR A 108 -20.19 -3.98 -21.03
N GLN A 109 -20.74 -2.78 -21.15
CA GLN A 109 -21.12 -2.22 -22.47
C GLN A 109 -19.91 -2.14 -23.40
N SER A 110 -18.76 -1.74 -22.87
CA SER A 110 -17.49 -1.73 -23.64
C SER A 110 -17.07 -3.13 -24.10
N ILE A 111 -17.26 -4.16 -23.25
CA ILE A 111 -17.01 -5.56 -23.60
C ILE A 111 -17.94 -6.00 -24.74
N ARG A 112 -19.24 -5.71 -24.65
CA ARG A 112 -20.21 -6.04 -25.71
C ARG A 112 -19.88 -5.36 -27.03
N THR A 113 -19.55 -4.07 -26.99
CA THR A 113 -19.12 -3.34 -28.18
C THR A 113 -17.89 -3.97 -28.84
N LEU A 114 -16.94 -4.46 -28.03
CA LEU A 114 -15.75 -5.16 -28.54
C LEU A 114 -16.15 -6.44 -29.28
N ILE A 115 -17.03 -7.26 -28.71
CA ILE A 115 -17.51 -8.50 -29.33
C ILE A 115 -18.28 -8.20 -30.62
N ASP A 116 -19.19 -7.25 -30.58
CA ASP A 116 -20.04 -6.89 -31.73
C ASP A 116 -19.21 -6.36 -32.92
N ASN A 117 -18.10 -5.68 -32.66
CA ASN A 117 -17.20 -5.14 -33.66
C ASN A 117 -16.20 -6.16 -34.23
N GLN A 118 -16.05 -7.31 -33.59
CA GLN A 118 -15.09 -8.34 -33.97
C GLN A 118 -15.73 -9.74 -33.95
N PRO A 119 -16.71 -9.98 -34.86
CA PRO A 119 -17.51 -11.22 -34.86
C PRO A 119 -16.67 -12.48 -35.16
N GLU A 120 -15.45 -12.33 -35.68
CA GLU A 120 -14.50 -13.41 -35.92
C GLU A 120 -13.81 -13.93 -34.64
N ILE A 121 -13.94 -13.24 -33.51
CA ILE A 121 -13.35 -13.68 -32.25
C ILE A 121 -14.19 -14.82 -31.67
N ASP A 122 -13.63 -16.00 -31.67
CA ASP A 122 -14.14 -17.18 -30.93
C ASP A 122 -13.20 -17.47 -29.76
N LEU A 123 -13.58 -16.99 -28.56
CA LEU A 123 -12.80 -17.15 -27.36
C LEU A 123 -13.53 -18.02 -26.34
N THR A 124 -12.94 -19.14 -26.01
CA THR A 124 -13.41 -20.03 -24.94
C THR A 124 -12.34 -20.18 -23.85
N LEU A 125 -12.70 -19.94 -22.60
CA LEU A 125 -11.86 -20.25 -21.46
C LEU A 125 -12.31 -21.56 -20.82
N THR A 126 -11.37 -22.47 -20.62
CA THR A 126 -11.59 -23.67 -19.82
C THR A 126 -10.92 -23.53 -18.46
N ILE A 127 -11.68 -23.64 -17.38
CA ILE A 127 -11.18 -23.60 -16.02
C ILE A 127 -11.24 -25.01 -15.44
N LYS A 128 -10.07 -25.54 -15.02
CA LYS A 128 -9.97 -26.84 -14.37
C LYS A 128 -9.44 -26.70 -12.95
N LEU A 129 -10.21 -27.19 -11.97
CA LEU A 129 -9.85 -27.19 -10.57
C LEU A 129 -10.22 -28.52 -9.93
N ARG A 130 -9.26 -29.21 -9.31
CA ARG A 130 -9.48 -30.50 -8.60
C ARG A 130 -10.26 -31.53 -9.41
N GLY A 131 -9.96 -31.65 -10.69
CA GLY A 131 -10.61 -32.63 -11.57
C GLY A 131 -11.93 -32.19 -12.18
N VAL A 132 -12.52 -31.08 -11.74
CA VAL A 132 -13.69 -30.45 -12.36
C VAL A 132 -13.24 -29.50 -13.45
N SER A 133 -13.88 -29.57 -14.63
CA SER A 133 -13.61 -28.69 -15.78
C SER A 133 -14.91 -28.01 -16.20
N VAL A 134 -14.86 -26.71 -16.38
CA VAL A 134 -15.98 -25.92 -16.91
C VAL A 134 -15.51 -25.08 -18.08
N GLU A 135 -16.35 -24.93 -19.08
CA GLU A 135 -16.09 -24.09 -20.24
C GLU A 135 -16.95 -22.83 -20.14
N LEU A 136 -16.36 -21.71 -20.50
CA LEU A 136 -16.97 -20.40 -20.53
C LEU A 136 -17.08 -19.94 -21.96
N ASN A 137 -18.26 -19.49 -22.37
CA ASN A 137 -18.44 -18.83 -23.66
C ASN A 137 -17.71 -17.49 -23.72
N ILE A 138 -17.71 -16.85 -24.89
CA ILE A 138 -16.97 -15.60 -25.13
C ILE A 138 -17.34 -14.50 -24.13
N ASN A 139 -18.64 -14.29 -23.85
CA ASN A 139 -19.09 -13.26 -22.93
C ASN A 139 -18.58 -13.52 -21.50
N GLU A 140 -18.71 -14.75 -21.03
CA GLU A 140 -18.23 -15.19 -19.72
C GLU A 140 -16.72 -15.09 -19.63
N SER A 141 -16.01 -15.49 -20.69
CA SER A 141 -14.54 -15.43 -20.79
C SER A 141 -14.04 -13.99 -20.66
N LEU A 142 -14.66 -13.05 -21.34
CA LEU A 142 -14.28 -11.63 -21.28
C LEU A 142 -14.61 -11.00 -19.92
N ILE A 143 -15.71 -11.39 -19.26
CA ILE A 143 -16.01 -10.98 -17.88
C ILE A 143 -14.89 -11.46 -16.95
N VAL A 144 -14.46 -12.69 -17.07
CA VAL A 144 -13.38 -13.27 -16.26
C VAL A 144 -12.07 -12.53 -16.49
N ILE A 145 -11.65 -12.37 -17.74
CA ILE A 145 -10.40 -11.68 -18.09
C ILE A 145 -10.40 -10.25 -17.55
N ASN A 146 -11.49 -9.52 -17.81
CA ASN A 146 -11.63 -8.15 -17.36
C ASN A 146 -11.61 -8.04 -15.83
N THR A 147 -12.33 -8.92 -15.12
CA THR A 147 -12.34 -8.96 -13.66
C THR A 147 -10.93 -9.14 -13.09
N LEU A 148 -10.14 -10.05 -13.65
CA LEU A 148 -8.75 -10.27 -13.23
C LEU A 148 -7.86 -9.05 -13.50
N ALA A 149 -8.00 -8.45 -14.69
CA ALA A 149 -7.22 -7.27 -15.07
C ALA A 149 -7.50 -6.07 -14.13
N VAL A 150 -8.78 -5.78 -13.94
CA VAL A 150 -9.25 -4.68 -13.07
C VAL A 150 -8.84 -4.90 -11.62
N LYS A 151 -9.00 -6.12 -11.10
CA LYS A 151 -8.58 -6.45 -9.73
C LYS A 151 -7.07 -6.27 -9.54
N ARG A 152 -6.26 -6.72 -10.49
CA ARG A 152 -4.81 -6.53 -10.43
C ARG A 152 -4.41 -5.06 -10.43
N ALA A 153 -5.05 -4.24 -11.27
CA ALA A 153 -4.80 -2.80 -11.31
C ALA A 153 -5.17 -2.11 -9.99
N ALA A 154 -6.33 -2.44 -9.42
CA ALA A 154 -6.79 -1.90 -8.15
C ALA A 154 -5.89 -2.30 -6.97
N LEU A 155 -5.47 -3.58 -6.89
CA LEU A 155 -4.53 -4.06 -5.88
C LEU A 155 -3.20 -3.32 -5.97
N ARG A 156 -2.68 -3.12 -7.19
CA ARG A 156 -1.42 -2.39 -7.38
C ARG A 156 -1.47 -0.99 -6.78
N GLY A 157 -2.50 -0.21 -7.09
CA GLY A 157 -2.65 1.15 -6.55
C GLY A 157 -2.88 1.18 -5.04
N GLY A 158 -3.77 0.32 -4.54
CA GLY A 158 -4.15 0.27 -3.13
C GLY A 158 -3.04 -0.22 -2.21
N LEU A 159 -2.35 -1.30 -2.58
CA LEU A 159 -1.31 -1.90 -1.74
C LEU A 159 -0.05 -1.03 -1.65
N TRP A 160 0.37 -0.35 -2.73
CA TRP A 160 1.45 0.62 -2.67
C TRP A 160 1.18 1.72 -1.65
N SER A 161 -0.03 2.31 -1.67
CA SER A 161 -0.42 3.36 -0.75
C SER A 161 -0.52 2.85 0.70
N THR A 162 -1.15 1.70 0.91
CA THR A 162 -1.35 1.15 2.26
C THR A 162 -0.04 0.67 2.89
N ALA A 163 0.78 -0.05 2.13
CA ALA A 163 2.09 -0.48 2.61
C ALA A 163 2.98 0.72 2.91
N GLY A 164 3.00 1.74 2.04
CA GLY A 164 3.79 2.97 2.25
C GLY A 164 3.47 3.62 3.60
N LYS A 165 2.22 3.94 3.88
CA LYS A 165 1.80 4.59 5.14
C LYS A 165 2.12 3.76 6.38
N ARG A 166 1.97 2.43 6.31
CA ARG A 166 2.33 1.56 7.44
C ARG A 166 3.83 1.52 7.65
N VAL A 167 4.60 1.42 6.57
CA VAL A 167 6.07 1.41 6.64
C VAL A 167 6.58 2.73 7.23
N GLU A 168 6.08 3.89 6.80
CA GLU A 168 6.49 5.21 7.29
C GLU A 168 6.43 5.29 8.82
N LYS A 169 5.29 4.88 9.40
CA LYS A 169 5.08 4.89 10.85
C LYS A 169 6.02 3.92 11.57
N TYR A 170 6.05 2.65 11.15
CA TYR A 170 6.83 1.62 11.83
C TYR A 170 8.34 1.76 11.60
N LEU A 171 8.77 2.33 10.48
CA LEU A 171 10.18 2.62 10.20
C LEU A 171 10.76 3.57 11.25
N MET A 172 10.07 4.68 11.54
CA MET A 172 10.53 5.64 12.54
C MET A 172 10.59 5.02 13.94
N ALA A 173 9.57 4.27 14.35
CA ALA A 173 9.58 3.56 15.61
C ALA A 173 10.72 2.52 15.68
N THR A 174 10.99 1.82 14.57
CA THR A 174 12.11 0.88 14.47
C THR A 174 13.45 1.57 14.64
N LEU A 175 13.67 2.71 13.96
CA LEU A 175 14.89 3.49 14.10
C LEU A 175 15.09 3.96 15.55
N CYS A 176 14.05 4.45 16.22
CA CYS A 176 14.11 4.82 17.63
C CYS A 176 14.50 3.61 18.51
N LYS A 177 13.88 2.45 18.32
CA LYS A 177 14.19 1.24 19.09
C LYS A 177 15.59 0.71 18.79
N VAL A 178 16.10 0.78 17.55
CA VAL A 178 17.48 0.40 17.20
C VAL A 178 18.50 1.19 18.01
N TYR A 179 18.23 2.47 18.25
CA TYR A 179 19.08 3.35 19.03
C TYR A 179 18.68 3.45 20.51
N SER A 180 17.85 2.53 20.99
CA SER A 180 17.40 2.50 22.39
C SER A 180 16.90 3.85 22.90
N VAL A 181 16.23 4.63 22.03
CA VAL A 181 15.59 5.89 22.41
C VAL A 181 14.51 5.59 23.45
N PRO A 182 14.48 6.27 24.62
CA PRO A 182 13.42 6.08 25.59
C PRO A 182 12.03 6.40 25.00
N PHE A 183 11.02 5.59 25.35
CA PHE A 183 9.69 5.63 24.72
C PHE A 183 9.03 6.99 24.81
N GLU A 184 9.22 7.73 25.90
CA GLU A 184 8.69 9.08 26.09
C GLU A 184 9.11 10.08 25.01
N HIS A 185 10.22 9.83 24.29
CA HIS A 185 10.71 10.69 23.21
C HIS A 185 10.12 10.37 21.84
N PHE A 186 9.30 9.31 21.74
CA PHE A 186 8.59 8.98 20.48
C PHE A 186 7.18 8.40 20.69
N ASP A 187 6.57 8.66 21.86
CA ASP A 187 5.20 8.26 22.19
C ASP A 187 4.19 9.09 21.42
N GLN A 188 3.69 8.55 20.30
CA GLN A 188 2.71 9.22 19.45
C GLN A 188 1.36 9.47 20.14
N SER A 189 1.06 8.78 21.25
CA SER A 189 -0.18 9.01 22.02
C SER A 189 -0.19 10.34 22.76
N LYS A 190 0.97 10.94 22.98
CA LYS A 190 1.14 12.25 23.65
C LYS A 190 1.01 13.44 22.71
N ILE A 191 0.86 13.22 21.41
CA ILE A 191 0.75 14.31 20.43
C ILE A 191 -0.63 14.98 20.56
N PRO A 192 -0.69 16.30 20.82
CA PRO A 192 -1.95 17.00 20.92
C PRO A 192 -2.75 16.91 19.61
N ALA A 193 -4.08 16.75 19.71
CA ALA A 193 -4.98 16.67 18.56
C ALA A 193 -4.96 17.93 17.66
N SER A 194 -4.51 19.06 18.21
CA SER A 194 -4.34 20.32 17.48
C SER A 194 -3.06 20.36 16.60
N MET A 195 -2.16 19.41 16.78
CA MET A 195 -0.94 19.35 15.96
C MET A 195 -1.25 18.87 14.55
N ARG A 196 -0.48 19.40 13.59
CA ARG A 196 -0.60 18.98 12.19
C ARG A 196 -0.34 17.48 12.04
N GLU A 197 -1.11 16.80 11.23
CA GLU A 197 -0.85 15.40 10.85
C GLU A 197 0.45 15.32 10.04
N VAL A 198 1.41 14.56 10.56
CA VAL A 198 2.67 14.18 9.90
C VAL A 198 2.93 12.70 10.12
N ASP A 199 3.93 12.13 9.45
CA ASP A 199 4.17 10.69 9.53
C ASP A 199 4.61 10.24 10.92
N PHE A 200 5.39 11.09 11.64
CA PHE A 200 5.88 10.77 12.97
C PHE A 200 6.34 12.04 13.74
N TYR A 201 6.36 11.95 15.06
CA TYR A 201 6.94 12.98 15.93
C TYR A 201 8.05 12.41 16.82
N LEU A 202 9.15 13.15 16.94
CA LEU A 202 10.12 12.99 18.00
C LEU A 202 9.89 14.08 19.05
N ILE A 203 10.00 13.73 20.34
CA ILE A 203 9.61 14.60 21.45
C ILE A 203 10.83 14.89 22.33
N LYS A 204 11.11 16.16 22.59
CA LYS A 204 12.18 16.56 23.52
C LYS A 204 11.78 17.83 24.27
N ASP A 205 11.77 17.78 25.61
CA ASP A 205 11.52 18.91 26.49
C ASP A 205 10.23 19.71 26.12
N GLY A 206 9.14 18.98 25.81
CA GLY A 206 7.87 19.57 25.37
C GLY A 206 7.84 20.08 23.93
N LYS A 207 8.94 19.98 23.20
CA LYS A 207 9.00 20.29 21.77
C LYS A 207 8.72 19.04 20.93
N TYR A 208 7.87 19.20 19.94
CA TYR A 208 7.48 18.14 18.99
C TYR A 208 8.19 18.36 17.66
N HIS A 209 9.21 17.54 17.37
CA HIS A 209 9.95 17.59 16.12
C HIS A 209 9.21 16.78 15.05
N ARG A 210 8.81 17.44 13.98
CA ARG A 210 8.08 16.85 12.86
C ARG A 210 9.00 15.98 12.01
N CYS A 211 8.64 14.72 11.82
CA CYS A 211 9.35 13.79 10.96
C CYS A 211 8.49 13.41 9.77
N GLU A 212 9.00 13.64 8.57
CA GLU A 212 8.38 13.22 7.32
C GLU A 212 9.19 12.06 6.74
N VAL A 213 8.51 11.02 6.29
CA VAL A 213 9.12 9.84 5.67
C VAL A 213 8.67 9.74 4.22
N LYS A 214 9.59 9.59 3.29
CA LYS A 214 9.28 9.39 1.87
C LYS A 214 10.04 8.21 1.29
N LEU A 215 9.27 7.18 0.94
CA LEU A 215 9.78 5.97 0.34
C LEU A 215 9.73 6.08 -1.20
N MET A 216 10.60 6.92 -1.73
CA MET A 216 10.65 7.22 -3.16
C MET A 216 12.08 7.10 -3.69
N GLY A 217 12.19 6.62 -4.92
CA GLY A 217 13.47 6.59 -5.61
C GLY A 217 13.99 8.01 -5.93
N SER A 218 15.31 8.14 -6.14
CA SER A 218 15.93 9.39 -6.61
C SER A 218 15.22 9.91 -7.87
N GLY A 219 14.97 11.21 -7.92
CA GLY A 219 14.39 11.90 -9.09
C GLY A 219 12.88 12.05 -9.06
N ASN A 220 12.19 11.69 -7.98
CA ASN A 220 10.77 12.05 -7.84
C ASN A 220 10.65 13.51 -7.39
N PRO A 221 10.00 14.42 -8.17
CA PRO A 221 9.83 15.82 -7.82
C PRO A 221 9.05 16.03 -6.51
N GLU A 222 8.17 15.12 -6.13
CA GLU A 222 7.42 15.22 -4.86
C GLU A 222 8.33 15.22 -3.61
N SER A 223 9.57 14.71 -3.71
CA SER A 223 10.50 14.74 -2.58
C SER A 223 11.00 16.15 -2.24
N ALA A 224 11.17 17.01 -3.24
CA ALA A 224 11.51 18.42 -3.03
C ALA A 224 10.34 19.16 -2.34
N ASP A 225 9.13 18.98 -2.85
CA ASP A 225 7.92 19.58 -2.28
C ASP A 225 7.66 19.13 -0.84
N ALA A 226 7.99 17.90 -0.50
CA ALA A 226 7.81 17.38 0.86
C ALA A 226 8.69 18.12 1.88
N ILE A 227 9.91 18.49 1.53
CA ILE A 227 10.81 19.25 2.42
C ILE A 227 10.27 20.67 2.63
N PHE A 228 9.87 21.35 1.55
CA PHE A 228 9.39 22.73 1.61
C PHE A 228 7.97 22.85 2.17
N ALA A 229 7.03 21.99 1.72
CA ALA A 229 5.62 22.13 2.04
C ALA A 229 5.25 21.62 3.42
N ARG A 230 6.07 20.77 4.06
CA ARG A 230 5.71 20.10 5.32
C ARG A 230 6.32 20.74 6.56
N GLU A 231 7.26 21.67 6.42
CA GLU A 231 7.95 22.30 7.57
C GLU A 231 8.52 21.26 8.53
N SER A 232 9.14 20.21 8.00
CA SER A 232 9.65 19.11 8.81
C SER A 232 10.96 19.48 9.49
N ASP A 233 11.19 19.02 10.71
CA ASP A 233 12.49 19.11 11.39
C ASP A 233 13.41 17.96 10.93
N VAL A 234 12.82 16.80 10.60
CA VAL A 234 13.52 15.59 10.17
C VAL A 234 12.88 15.04 8.90
N PHE A 235 13.70 14.69 7.92
CA PHE A 235 13.28 14.07 6.68
C PHE A 235 13.99 12.72 6.50
N VAL A 236 13.24 11.63 6.39
CA VAL A 236 13.77 10.28 6.17
C VAL A 236 13.33 9.77 4.80
N GLY A 237 14.29 9.45 3.96
CA GLY A 237 14.02 8.93 2.62
C GLY A 237 14.76 7.62 2.34
N ASP A 238 14.25 6.82 1.40
CA ASP A 238 14.99 5.66 0.92
C ASP A 238 16.18 6.10 0.04
N LYS A 239 15.94 7.05 -0.88
CA LYS A 239 16.96 7.71 -1.71
C LYS A 239 16.68 9.22 -1.82
N LEU A 240 17.71 10.03 -1.66
CA LEU A 240 17.66 11.49 -1.81
C LEU A 240 18.56 11.93 -2.95
N SER A 241 18.09 12.86 -3.78
CA SER A 241 18.96 13.54 -4.74
C SER A 241 19.88 14.52 -4.03
N ASP A 242 20.98 14.91 -4.69
CA ASP A 242 21.88 15.93 -4.13
C ASP A 242 21.17 17.27 -3.95
N LEU A 243 20.23 17.59 -4.84
CA LEU A 243 19.37 18.77 -4.72
C LEU A 243 18.51 18.69 -3.45
N ASN A 244 17.87 17.55 -3.16
CA ASN A 244 17.09 17.39 -1.93
C ASN A 244 17.95 17.56 -0.67
N LYS A 245 19.17 17.03 -0.67
CA LYS A 245 20.11 17.21 0.45
C LYS A 245 20.48 18.66 0.64
N GLN A 246 20.83 19.37 -0.45
CA GLN A 246 21.13 20.81 -0.41
C GLN A 246 19.94 21.63 0.10
N GLN A 247 18.72 21.34 -0.36
CA GLN A 247 17.50 22.00 0.10
C GLN A 247 17.25 21.74 1.59
N ALA A 248 17.41 20.50 2.06
CA ALA A 248 17.29 20.17 3.47
C ALA A 248 18.31 20.93 4.32
N ASP A 249 19.58 20.99 3.87
CA ASP A 249 20.65 21.71 4.56
C ASP A 249 20.36 23.22 4.62
N MET A 250 19.90 23.84 3.52
CA MET A 250 19.48 25.24 3.47
C MET A 250 18.35 25.57 4.46
N LEU A 251 17.37 24.68 4.57
CA LEU A 251 16.22 24.81 5.47
C LEU A 251 16.52 24.34 6.90
N LYS A 252 17.75 23.89 7.17
CA LYS A 252 18.17 23.29 8.44
C LYS A 252 17.34 22.07 8.84
N VAL A 253 16.75 21.37 7.86
CA VAL A 253 16.04 20.11 8.03
C VAL A 253 17.06 18.98 8.12
N LYS A 254 17.00 18.19 9.18
CA LYS A 254 17.89 17.05 9.35
C LYS A 254 17.40 15.89 8.48
N TRP A 255 18.29 15.27 7.72
CA TRP A 255 17.89 14.24 6.78
C TRP A 255 18.62 12.91 6.99
N VAL A 256 17.95 11.82 6.64
CA VAL A 256 18.48 10.46 6.62
C VAL A 256 18.15 9.83 5.28
N GLU A 257 19.17 9.36 4.56
CA GLU A 257 19.01 8.55 3.35
C GLU A 257 19.34 7.11 3.66
N LEU A 258 18.34 6.22 3.64
CA LEU A 258 18.49 4.85 4.11
C LEU A 258 19.32 3.98 3.14
N ARG A 259 19.13 4.14 1.81
CA ARG A 259 19.91 3.42 0.79
C ARG A 259 21.19 4.14 0.43
N ASN A 260 22.05 4.35 1.41
CA ASN A 260 23.34 4.99 1.34
C ASN A 260 24.36 4.18 2.15
N GLU A 261 25.65 4.41 1.95
CA GLU A 261 26.74 3.76 2.71
C GLU A 261 26.61 3.98 4.23
N VAL A 262 26.26 5.19 4.64
CA VAL A 262 25.99 5.54 6.04
C VAL A 262 24.62 5.00 6.47
N GLY A 263 23.62 5.08 5.57
CA GLY A 263 22.27 4.54 5.76
C GLY A 263 21.62 5.01 7.06
N TYR A 264 21.01 4.06 7.77
CA TYR A 264 20.32 4.31 9.04
C TYR A 264 21.23 4.90 10.14
N LYS A 265 22.54 4.69 10.08
CA LYS A 265 23.50 5.18 11.08
C LYS A 265 23.50 6.71 11.18
N ARG A 266 23.11 7.41 10.10
CA ARG A 266 22.95 8.87 10.16
C ARG A 266 21.84 9.31 11.12
N PHE A 267 20.92 8.45 11.49
CA PHE A 267 19.85 8.77 12.45
C PHE A 267 20.39 9.07 13.86
N ALA A 268 21.47 8.42 14.29
CA ALA A 268 22.15 8.75 15.54
C ALA A 268 22.60 10.21 15.59
N LYS A 269 23.18 10.71 14.49
CA LYS A 269 23.54 12.13 14.38
C LYS A 269 22.32 13.06 14.50
N VAL A 270 21.19 12.68 13.90
CA VAL A 270 19.93 13.45 14.02
C VAL A 270 19.48 13.49 15.49
N LEU A 271 19.49 12.35 16.18
CA LEU A 271 19.13 12.28 17.60
C LEU A 271 20.06 13.17 18.48
N THR A 272 21.36 13.12 18.23
CA THR A 272 22.35 13.99 18.93
C THR A 272 22.03 15.46 18.70
N GLU A 273 21.78 15.88 17.47
CA GLU A 273 21.49 17.27 17.11
C GLU A 273 20.15 17.77 17.67
N LEU A 274 19.20 16.88 17.94
CA LEU A 274 17.92 17.18 18.61
C LEU A 274 18.02 17.08 20.13
N GLY A 275 19.15 16.66 20.67
CA GLY A 275 19.34 16.45 22.10
C GLY A 275 18.55 15.27 22.67
N ILE A 276 18.12 14.31 21.83
CA ILE A 276 17.33 13.15 22.22
C ILE A 276 18.26 12.07 22.77
N PRO A 277 18.04 11.55 23.99
CA PRO A 277 18.83 10.46 24.56
C PRO A 277 18.77 9.20 23.69
N HIS A 278 19.92 8.61 23.41
CA HIS A 278 20.02 7.39 22.63
C HIS A 278 21.35 6.68 22.92
N THR A 279 21.44 5.44 22.46
CA THR A 279 22.67 4.62 22.52
C THR A 279 22.97 4.10 21.12
N ASP A 280 24.22 4.17 20.72
CA ASP A 280 24.65 3.63 19.43
C ASP A 280 24.48 2.11 19.41
N PHE A 281 23.88 1.62 18.33
CA PHE A 281 23.66 0.20 18.16
C PHE A 281 24.96 -0.54 17.87
N GLN A 282 25.17 -1.62 18.62
CA GLN A 282 26.28 -2.57 18.43
C GLN A 282 25.72 -3.99 18.45
N GLY A 283 26.08 -4.82 17.49
CA GLY A 283 25.68 -6.21 17.44
C GLY A 283 25.10 -6.69 16.11
N ASP A 284 24.36 -7.80 16.14
CA ASP A 284 23.68 -8.35 14.98
C ASP A 284 22.39 -7.57 14.67
N LEU A 285 22.44 -6.78 13.61
CA LEU A 285 21.31 -5.96 13.18
C LEU A 285 20.11 -6.79 12.75
N ASP A 286 20.30 -7.95 12.10
CA ASP A 286 19.18 -8.78 11.63
C ASP A 286 18.37 -9.36 12.78
N ALA A 287 19.04 -9.95 13.76
CA ALA A 287 18.40 -10.51 14.95
C ALA A 287 17.69 -9.41 15.77
N HIS A 288 18.32 -8.24 15.89
CA HIS A 288 17.73 -7.11 16.61
C HIS A 288 16.48 -6.55 15.90
N LEU A 289 16.53 -6.38 14.59
CA LEU A 289 15.37 -5.96 13.79
C LEU A 289 14.21 -6.97 13.87
N ASP A 290 14.49 -8.27 13.89
CA ASP A 290 13.44 -9.28 14.05
C ASP A 290 12.71 -9.14 15.39
N THR A 291 13.45 -8.93 16.47
CA THR A 291 12.88 -8.72 17.80
C THR A 291 12.01 -7.45 17.85
N ILE A 292 12.55 -6.32 17.36
CA ILE A 292 11.84 -5.04 17.35
C ILE A 292 10.54 -5.13 16.52
N LEU A 293 10.62 -5.71 15.32
CA LEU A 293 9.51 -5.72 14.39
C LEU A 293 8.41 -6.72 14.79
N ASN A 294 8.75 -7.81 15.46
CA ASN A 294 7.75 -8.67 16.08
C ASN A 294 6.98 -7.91 17.16
N ASP A 295 7.69 -7.21 18.06
CA ASP A 295 7.05 -6.42 19.13
C ASP A 295 6.18 -5.25 18.59
N LEU A 296 6.53 -4.67 17.46
CA LEU A 296 5.80 -3.54 16.88
C LEU A 296 4.58 -3.95 16.02
N LEU A 297 4.57 -5.18 15.49
CA LEU A 297 3.56 -5.65 14.52
C LEU A 297 2.59 -6.70 15.10
N ASP A 298 2.90 -7.27 16.27
CA ASP A 298 1.99 -8.14 17.03
C ASP A 298 1.00 -7.28 17.84
#